data_03143bd763024b24f59187b45f77c0ee
#
_entry.id   03143bd763024b24f59187b45f77c0ee
#
_cell.length_a   1.000
_cell.length_b   1.000
_cell.length_c   1.000
_cell.angle_alpha   90.00
_cell.angle_beta   90.00
_cell.angle_gamma   90.00
#
_symmetry.space_group_name_H-M   'P 1'
#
loop_
_entity.id
_entity.type
_entity.pdbx_description
1 polymer ?
#
loop_
_entity_poly.entity_id
_entity_poly.type
_entity_poly.pdbx_seq_one_letter_code
_entity_poly.pdbx_strand_id
1 'polypeptide(L)'
;MIIAAPARTGMASRRFERSKPLAGRGAQSAQLDRVLAEARAGQSAVLVLRGEPGIGKTALLGYAAESAEGFQVARAAGVESEMELPFAGLHQLCGPMLGGLGRLPPPQRDALGTAFGLSPGAQPDRFLVSLAVLSLLSDTAEERPLLCLIDDAQWLDRSSAQVLAFVARRLQAESVVLLLAEREPGELDQLAGLPDLPLPGLPDDRARELLASAISGPLDDRVRDRILAEARGNPLALIELPQELPPAKLAGGFGLPGARPLPGRIEASFRRR
;
A
#
# COMPACT_ATOMS: atom_id res chain seq x y z
N MET A 1 18.82 -10.30 -46.83
CA MET A 1 19.87 -10.49 -45.82
C MET A 1 19.80 -9.35 -44.85
N ILE A 2 18.95 -9.44 -43.81
CA ILE A 2 18.72 -8.40 -42.83
C ILE A 2 19.26 -8.92 -41.49
N ILE A 3 20.30 -8.26 -41.00
CA ILE A 3 21.04 -8.61 -39.80
C ILE A 3 20.23 -8.10 -38.59
N ALA A 4 19.77 -9.04 -37.77
CA ALA A 4 19.16 -8.73 -36.49
C ALA A 4 20.24 -8.37 -35.47
N ALA A 5 20.11 -7.19 -34.85
CA ALA A 5 20.91 -6.74 -33.72
C ALA A 5 20.43 -7.40 -32.42
N PRO A 6 21.31 -7.83 -31.50
CA PRO A 6 20.91 -8.43 -30.25
C PRO A 6 20.38 -7.37 -29.28
N ALA A 7 19.20 -7.64 -28.70
CA ALA A 7 18.65 -6.87 -27.62
C ALA A 7 19.57 -6.94 -26.39
N ARG A 8 20.03 -5.79 -25.92
CA ARG A 8 20.77 -5.63 -24.67
C ARG A 8 19.80 -5.75 -23.49
N THR A 9 19.69 -6.94 -22.95
CA THR A 9 19.12 -7.18 -21.62
C THR A 9 20.13 -6.69 -20.58
N GLY A 10 19.93 -5.49 -20.09
CA GLY A 10 20.73 -4.88 -19.05
C GLY A 10 19.82 -4.32 -17.96
N MET A 11 19.01 -5.18 -17.32
CA MET A 11 18.35 -4.82 -16.09
C MET A 11 19.31 -5.15 -14.95
N ALA A 12 20.11 -4.14 -14.57
CA ALA A 12 20.96 -4.19 -13.40
C ALA A 12 20.10 -4.53 -12.19
N SER A 13 20.36 -5.69 -11.59
CA SER A 13 19.93 -6.04 -10.23
C SER A 13 20.43 -4.96 -9.28
N ARG A 14 19.58 -3.98 -8.96
CA ARG A 14 19.80 -3.17 -7.77
C ARG A 14 19.72 -4.13 -6.59
N ARG A 15 20.86 -4.45 -5.98
CA ARG A 15 20.91 -4.98 -4.63
C ARG A 15 20.12 -4.03 -3.76
N PHE A 16 18.94 -4.47 -3.33
CA PHE A 16 18.17 -3.77 -2.32
C PHE A 16 18.99 -3.81 -1.04
N GLU A 17 19.56 -2.66 -0.65
CA GLU A 17 20.01 -2.47 0.72
C GLU A 17 18.81 -2.77 1.62
N ARG A 18 19.02 -3.63 2.64
CA ARG A 18 18.01 -3.90 3.66
C ARG A 18 17.50 -2.57 4.17
N SER A 19 16.21 -2.31 3.97
CA SER A 19 15.57 -1.09 4.44
C SER A 19 15.86 -0.88 5.90
N LYS A 20 16.23 0.37 6.23
CA LYS A 20 16.35 0.78 7.63
C LYS A 20 15.03 0.44 8.34
N PRO A 21 15.08 -0.07 9.59
CA PRO A 21 13.87 -0.31 10.36
C PRO A 21 13.01 0.94 10.33
N LEU A 22 11.71 0.78 10.03
CA LEU A 22 10.78 1.91 9.96
C LEU A 22 10.73 2.57 11.34
N ALA A 23 11.21 3.79 11.44
CA ALA A 23 11.31 4.53 12.70
C ALA A 23 9.95 4.58 13.40
N GLY A 24 9.88 4.12 14.65
CA GLY A 24 8.68 4.15 15.46
C GLY A 24 7.55 3.19 15.05
N ARG A 25 7.82 2.21 14.17
CA ARG A 25 6.83 1.23 13.66
C ARG A 25 7.13 -0.22 14.07
N GLY A 26 7.89 -0.41 15.15
CA GLY A 26 8.32 -1.74 15.57
C GLY A 26 7.17 -2.73 15.84
N ALA A 27 6.09 -2.29 16.47
CA ALA A 27 4.92 -3.12 16.73
C ALA A 27 4.19 -3.53 15.42
N GLN A 28 4.03 -2.58 14.50
CA GLN A 28 3.39 -2.83 13.21
C GLN A 28 4.25 -3.76 12.33
N SER A 29 5.55 -3.51 12.27
CA SER A 29 6.50 -4.39 11.56
C SER A 29 6.48 -5.81 12.14
N ALA A 30 6.49 -5.97 13.45
CA ALA A 30 6.41 -7.28 14.09
C ALA A 30 5.09 -8.01 13.79
N GLN A 31 3.98 -7.30 13.65
CA GLN A 31 2.72 -7.90 13.23
C GLN A 31 2.76 -8.37 11.77
N LEU A 32 3.35 -7.57 10.86
CA LEU A 32 3.55 -7.96 9.47
C LEU A 32 4.48 -9.19 9.37
N ASP A 33 5.57 -9.22 10.12
CA ASP A 33 6.49 -10.37 10.16
C ASP A 33 5.79 -11.64 10.63
N ARG A 34 4.89 -11.55 11.63
CA ARG A 34 4.07 -12.67 12.11
C ARG A 34 3.14 -13.18 11.01
N VAL A 35 2.42 -12.28 10.35
CA VAL A 35 1.51 -12.64 9.25
C VAL A 35 2.26 -13.34 8.11
N LEU A 36 3.44 -12.85 7.75
CA LEU A 36 4.30 -13.50 6.74
C LEU A 36 4.80 -14.88 7.19
N ALA A 37 5.12 -15.03 8.48
CA ALA A 37 5.54 -16.31 9.03
C ALA A 37 4.38 -17.34 9.04
N GLU A 38 3.17 -16.92 9.38
CA GLU A 38 1.94 -17.74 9.32
C GLU A 38 1.68 -18.23 7.89
N ALA A 39 1.85 -17.35 6.89
CA ALA A 39 1.67 -17.72 5.49
C ALA A 39 2.73 -18.73 5.00
N ARG A 40 3.98 -18.61 5.48
CA ARG A 40 5.00 -19.65 5.21
C ARG A 40 4.64 -21.01 5.84
N ALA A 41 3.85 -20.99 6.90
CA ALA A 41 3.34 -22.20 7.55
C ALA A 41 2.03 -22.73 6.95
N GLY A 42 1.55 -22.16 5.84
CA GLY A 42 0.37 -22.62 5.13
C GLY A 42 -0.94 -21.93 5.54
N GLN A 43 -0.90 -20.83 6.32
CA GLN A 43 -2.09 -20.13 6.76
C GLN A 43 -2.22 -18.78 6.04
N SER A 44 -3.42 -18.48 5.55
CA SER A 44 -3.70 -17.19 4.94
C SER A 44 -3.95 -16.12 5.99
N ALA A 45 -3.66 -14.86 5.64
CA ALA A 45 -3.96 -13.73 6.48
C ALA A 45 -4.44 -12.52 5.68
N VAL A 46 -5.32 -11.74 6.29
CA VAL A 46 -5.80 -10.47 5.73
C VAL A 46 -5.60 -9.38 6.77
N LEU A 47 -5.10 -8.23 6.34
CA LEU A 47 -4.91 -7.09 7.22
C LEU A 47 -5.11 -5.78 6.48
N VAL A 48 -5.92 -4.88 7.05
CA VAL A 48 -6.17 -3.53 6.53
C VAL A 48 -5.36 -2.53 7.35
N LEU A 49 -4.37 -1.89 6.73
CA LEU A 49 -3.58 -0.81 7.34
C LEU A 49 -4.39 0.49 7.27
N ARG A 50 -4.83 0.99 8.43
CA ARG A 50 -5.67 2.20 8.52
C ARG A 50 -4.93 3.35 9.16
N GLY A 51 -5.12 4.55 8.64
CA GLY A 51 -4.57 5.76 9.23
C GLY A 51 -4.59 6.95 8.29
N GLU A 52 -4.25 8.12 8.84
CA GLU A 52 -4.24 9.39 8.10
C GLU A 52 -3.36 9.35 6.85
N PRO A 53 -3.62 10.23 5.86
CA PRO A 53 -2.68 10.47 4.76
C PRO A 53 -1.27 10.80 5.29
N GLY A 54 -0.22 10.24 4.66
CA GLY A 54 1.18 10.52 5.08
C GLY A 54 1.66 9.78 6.33
N ILE A 55 0.82 8.96 6.98
CA ILE A 55 1.15 8.25 8.22
C ILE A 55 2.16 7.12 8.04
N GLY A 56 2.44 6.71 6.79
CA GLY A 56 3.43 5.67 6.48
C GLY A 56 2.84 4.31 6.07
N LYS A 57 1.59 4.24 5.60
CA LYS A 57 0.96 2.99 5.10
C LYS A 57 1.75 2.36 3.97
N THR A 58 2.06 3.12 2.92
CA THR A 58 2.87 2.68 1.76
C THR A 58 4.25 2.19 2.19
N ALA A 59 4.87 2.84 3.19
CA ALA A 59 6.17 2.40 3.72
C ALA A 59 6.07 1.03 4.40
N LEU A 60 4.98 0.75 5.12
CA LEU A 60 4.73 -0.57 5.73
C LEU A 60 4.42 -1.64 4.68
N LEU A 61 3.69 -1.32 3.60
CA LEU A 61 3.54 -2.23 2.46
C LEU A 61 4.90 -2.53 1.81
N GLY A 62 5.76 -1.52 1.66
CA GLY A 62 7.14 -1.68 1.20
C GLY A 62 7.95 -2.60 2.11
N TYR A 63 7.89 -2.38 3.42
CA TYR A 63 8.53 -3.24 4.42
C TYR A 63 8.07 -4.70 4.31
N ALA A 64 6.76 -4.94 4.21
CA ALA A 64 6.21 -6.28 4.04
C ALA A 64 6.76 -6.96 2.77
N ALA A 65 6.85 -6.21 1.66
CA ALA A 65 7.39 -6.73 0.41
C ALA A 65 8.87 -7.13 0.50
N GLU A 66 9.66 -6.33 1.23
CA GLU A 66 11.09 -6.61 1.44
C GLU A 66 11.32 -7.78 2.40
N SER A 67 10.43 -7.92 3.41
CA SER A 67 10.44 -9.04 4.37
C SER A 67 9.88 -10.35 3.81
N ALA A 68 9.23 -10.31 2.64
CA ALA A 68 8.56 -11.45 2.00
C ALA A 68 9.53 -12.31 1.17
N GLU A 69 10.69 -12.65 1.72
CA GLU A 69 11.62 -13.57 1.06
C GLU A 69 10.94 -14.92 0.83
N GLY A 70 11.04 -15.43 -0.41
CA GLY A 70 10.40 -16.69 -0.83
C GLY A 70 8.95 -16.55 -1.30
N PHE A 71 8.34 -15.39 -1.18
CA PHE A 71 6.98 -15.15 -1.68
C PHE A 71 6.97 -14.76 -3.16
N GLN A 72 5.83 -15.03 -3.81
CA GLN A 72 5.43 -14.26 -4.98
C GLN A 72 4.77 -12.97 -4.49
N VAL A 73 5.01 -11.84 -5.14
CA VAL A 73 4.44 -10.55 -4.73
C VAL A 73 3.62 -9.96 -5.87
N ALA A 74 2.32 -9.80 -5.63
CA ALA A 74 1.40 -9.10 -6.52
C ALA A 74 1.05 -7.73 -5.93
N ARG A 75 0.92 -6.71 -6.77
CA ARG A 75 0.66 -5.34 -6.33
C ARG A 75 -0.47 -4.72 -7.13
N ALA A 76 -1.29 -3.93 -6.45
CA ALA A 76 -2.23 -3.01 -7.05
C ALA A 76 -2.24 -1.69 -6.27
N ALA A 77 -2.66 -0.63 -6.92
CA ALA A 77 -2.92 0.63 -6.26
C ALA A 77 -4.26 1.19 -6.77
N GLY A 78 -5.07 1.69 -5.87
CA GLY A 78 -6.26 2.44 -6.24
C GLY A 78 -5.85 3.76 -6.90
N VAL A 79 -6.55 4.13 -7.98
CA VAL A 79 -6.33 5.36 -8.72
C VAL A 79 -7.64 6.12 -8.82
N GLU A 80 -7.70 7.36 -8.33
CA GLU A 80 -8.94 8.14 -8.27
C GLU A 80 -9.63 8.24 -9.63
N SER A 81 -8.89 8.43 -10.72
CA SER A 81 -9.44 8.50 -12.08
C SER A 81 -9.95 7.16 -12.65
N GLU A 82 -9.64 6.05 -12.00
CA GLU A 82 -10.03 4.70 -12.44
C GLU A 82 -11.19 4.11 -11.62
N MET A 83 -11.70 4.82 -10.62
CA MET A 83 -12.78 4.34 -9.74
C MET A 83 -14.05 3.92 -10.49
N GLU A 84 -14.31 4.49 -11.66
CA GLU A 84 -15.44 4.17 -12.53
C GLU A 84 -15.14 3.06 -13.53
N LEU A 85 -13.91 2.52 -13.59
CA LEU A 85 -13.50 1.44 -14.48
C LEU A 85 -13.66 0.09 -13.78
N PRO A 86 -14.73 -0.70 -14.07
CA PRO A 86 -14.96 -1.95 -13.35
C PRO A 86 -13.79 -2.91 -13.48
N PHE A 87 -13.36 -3.48 -12.37
CA PHE A 87 -12.29 -4.47 -12.25
C PHE A 87 -10.86 -3.95 -12.57
N ALA A 88 -10.63 -2.62 -12.68
CA ALA A 88 -9.30 -2.07 -12.97
C ALA A 88 -8.27 -2.46 -11.90
N GLY A 89 -8.58 -2.25 -10.62
CA GLY A 89 -7.70 -2.63 -9.52
C GLY A 89 -7.47 -4.14 -9.45
N LEU A 90 -8.51 -4.93 -9.73
CA LEU A 90 -8.39 -6.38 -9.74
C LEU A 90 -7.54 -6.89 -10.91
N HIS A 91 -7.70 -6.31 -12.11
CA HIS A 91 -6.86 -6.64 -13.27
C HIS A 91 -5.38 -6.35 -12.98
N GLN A 92 -5.09 -5.22 -12.32
CA GLN A 92 -3.72 -4.87 -11.94
C GLN A 92 -3.14 -5.92 -10.97
N LEU A 93 -3.91 -6.33 -9.95
CA LEU A 93 -3.46 -7.34 -8.98
C LEU A 93 -3.23 -8.71 -9.62
N CYS A 94 -4.17 -9.14 -10.46
CA CYS A 94 -4.13 -10.47 -11.09
C CYS A 94 -3.18 -10.55 -12.29
N GLY A 95 -2.73 -9.42 -12.83
CA GLY A 95 -1.89 -9.35 -14.03
C GLY A 95 -0.74 -10.36 -14.06
N PRO A 96 0.10 -10.47 -13.01
CA PRO A 96 1.19 -11.45 -12.96
C PRO A 96 0.75 -12.92 -12.99
N MET A 97 -0.51 -13.21 -12.66
CA MET A 97 -1.07 -14.56 -12.51
C MET A 97 -1.95 -15.01 -13.68
N LEU A 98 -2.17 -14.14 -14.68
CA LEU A 98 -3.07 -14.42 -15.82
C LEU A 98 -2.65 -15.65 -16.64
N GLY A 99 -1.38 -16.04 -16.61
CA GLY A 99 -0.91 -17.30 -17.19
C GLY A 99 -1.56 -18.56 -16.59
N GLY A 100 -2.11 -18.44 -15.37
CA GLY A 100 -2.83 -19.49 -14.66
C GLY A 100 -4.31 -19.66 -15.04
N LEU A 101 -4.88 -18.72 -15.83
CA LEU A 101 -6.31 -18.76 -16.20
C LEU A 101 -6.77 -20.08 -16.81
N GLY A 102 -5.89 -20.75 -17.57
CA GLY A 102 -6.20 -22.05 -18.18
C GLY A 102 -6.45 -23.20 -17.20
N ARG A 103 -6.02 -23.06 -15.95
CA ARG A 103 -6.23 -24.07 -14.88
C ARG A 103 -7.58 -23.91 -14.20
N LEU A 104 -8.20 -22.74 -14.31
CA LEU A 104 -9.51 -22.49 -13.70
C LEU A 104 -10.63 -23.30 -14.35
N PRO A 105 -11.67 -23.69 -13.60
CA PRO A 105 -12.90 -24.24 -14.16
C PRO A 105 -13.46 -23.33 -15.26
N PRO A 106 -14.02 -23.88 -16.37
CA PRO A 106 -14.45 -23.09 -17.51
C PRO A 106 -15.37 -21.91 -17.14
N PRO A 107 -16.40 -22.04 -16.26
CA PRO A 107 -17.26 -20.91 -15.92
C PRO A 107 -16.49 -19.76 -15.20
N GLN A 108 -15.54 -20.10 -14.35
CA GLN A 108 -14.71 -19.13 -13.63
C GLN A 108 -13.74 -18.41 -14.58
N ARG A 109 -13.06 -19.18 -15.45
CA ARG A 109 -12.16 -18.66 -16.47
C ARG A 109 -12.87 -17.70 -17.40
N ASP A 110 -14.05 -18.10 -17.89
CA ASP A 110 -14.81 -17.30 -18.85
C ASP A 110 -15.33 -16.01 -18.20
N ALA A 111 -15.81 -16.06 -16.95
CA ALA A 111 -16.23 -14.89 -16.19
C ALA A 111 -15.07 -13.91 -15.94
N LEU A 112 -13.91 -14.41 -15.52
CA LEU A 112 -12.73 -13.58 -15.26
C LEU A 112 -12.13 -13.03 -16.57
N GLY A 113 -12.11 -13.85 -17.64
CA GLY A 113 -11.68 -13.43 -18.96
C GLY A 113 -12.55 -12.31 -19.52
N THR A 114 -13.86 -12.38 -19.34
CA THR A 114 -14.79 -11.32 -19.74
C THR A 114 -14.63 -10.08 -18.87
N ALA A 115 -14.47 -10.23 -17.55
CA ALA A 115 -14.23 -9.11 -16.63
C ALA A 115 -12.99 -8.30 -16.99
N PHE A 116 -11.96 -8.96 -17.49
CA PHE A 116 -10.69 -8.35 -17.90
C PHE A 116 -10.62 -7.99 -19.39
N GLY A 117 -11.70 -8.17 -20.14
CA GLY A 117 -11.72 -7.87 -21.57
C GLY A 117 -10.85 -8.80 -22.43
N LEU A 118 -10.45 -9.97 -21.91
CA LEU A 118 -9.64 -10.98 -22.61
C LEU A 118 -10.47 -11.85 -23.54
N SER A 119 -11.79 -11.92 -23.31
CA SER A 119 -12.75 -12.65 -24.12
C SER A 119 -14.04 -11.85 -24.30
N PRO A 120 -14.73 -11.98 -25.46
CA PRO A 120 -16.04 -11.36 -25.64
C PRO A 120 -17.07 -12.04 -24.75
N GLY A 121 -18.03 -11.28 -24.23
CA GLY A 121 -19.10 -11.82 -23.40
C GLY A 121 -20.07 -10.76 -22.91
N ALA A 122 -21.16 -11.20 -22.29
CA ALA A 122 -22.07 -10.33 -21.55
C ALA A 122 -21.40 -9.88 -20.23
N GLN A 123 -22.05 -8.95 -19.51
CA GLN A 123 -21.56 -8.52 -18.19
C GLN A 123 -21.25 -9.74 -17.30
N PRO A 124 -20.02 -9.87 -16.76
CA PRO A 124 -19.62 -11.07 -16.05
C PRO A 124 -20.37 -11.21 -14.72
N ASP A 125 -20.70 -12.45 -14.36
CA ASP A 125 -21.27 -12.76 -13.05
C ASP A 125 -20.21 -12.49 -11.96
N ARG A 126 -20.49 -11.54 -11.07
CA ARG A 126 -19.55 -11.14 -10.00
C ARG A 126 -19.23 -12.26 -9.02
N PHE A 127 -20.15 -13.18 -8.78
CA PHE A 127 -19.87 -14.32 -7.91
C PHE A 127 -18.85 -15.25 -8.56
N LEU A 128 -19.02 -15.56 -9.85
CA LEU A 128 -18.06 -16.36 -10.62
C LEU A 128 -16.69 -15.67 -10.72
N VAL A 129 -16.66 -14.35 -10.93
CA VAL A 129 -15.40 -13.57 -10.90
C VAL A 129 -14.73 -13.68 -9.53
N SER A 130 -15.51 -13.58 -8.44
CA SER A 130 -14.96 -13.67 -7.09
C SER A 130 -14.39 -15.05 -6.78
N LEU A 131 -15.07 -16.11 -7.22
CA LEU A 131 -14.56 -17.48 -7.12
C LEU A 131 -13.32 -17.69 -7.98
N ALA A 132 -13.32 -17.15 -9.19
CA ALA A 132 -12.17 -17.25 -10.10
C ALA A 132 -10.92 -16.60 -9.51
N VAL A 133 -11.08 -15.42 -8.90
CA VAL A 133 -9.94 -14.74 -8.22
C VAL A 133 -9.47 -15.55 -7.02
N LEU A 134 -10.37 -16.05 -6.18
CA LEU A 134 -9.99 -16.90 -5.05
C LEU A 134 -9.20 -18.12 -5.52
N SER A 135 -9.70 -18.84 -6.53
CA SER A 135 -9.02 -20.01 -7.11
C SER A 135 -7.66 -19.62 -7.72
N LEU A 136 -7.58 -18.50 -8.45
CA LEU A 136 -6.34 -18.05 -9.08
C LEU A 136 -5.26 -17.70 -8.05
N LEU A 137 -5.64 -17.04 -6.94
CA LEU A 137 -4.72 -16.74 -5.84
C LEU A 137 -4.26 -18.03 -5.15
N SER A 138 -5.18 -18.95 -4.86
CA SER A 138 -4.89 -20.24 -4.25
C SER A 138 -3.94 -21.07 -5.11
N ASP A 139 -4.23 -21.25 -6.39
CA ASP A 139 -3.38 -21.99 -7.36
C ASP A 139 -1.98 -21.35 -7.47
N THR A 140 -1.91 -20.01 -7.42
CA THR A 140 -0.63 -19.31 -7.48
C THR A 140 0.18 -19.54 -6.21
N ALA A 141 -0.47 -19.64 -5.07
CA ALA A 141 0.16 -19.84 -3.78
C ALA A 141 0.61 -21.29 -3.52
N GLU A 142 0.17 -22.27 -4.32
CA GLU A 142 0.61 -23.68 -4.21
C GLU A 142 2.13 -23.85 -4.42
N GLU A 143 2.71 -23.08 -5.33
CA GLU A 143 4.15 -23.17 -5.62
C GLU A 143 5.00 -22.44 -4.58
N ARG A 144 4.55 -21.25 -4.15
CA ARG A 144 5.20 -20.40 -3.15
C ARG A 144 4.15 -19.49 -2.54
N PRO A 145 4.24 -19.16 -1.24
CA PRO A 145 3.32 -18.22 -0.60
C PRO A 145 3.15 -16.94 -1.42
N LEU A 146 1.95 -16.40 -1.47
CA LEU A 146 1.60 -15.21 -2.24
C LEU A 146 1.34 -14.02 -1.31
N LEU A 147 2.00 -12.90 -1.57
CA LEU A 147 1.76 -11.61 -0.93
C LEU A 147 1.06 -10.66 -1.91
N CYS A 148 -0.19 -10.33 -1.62
CA CYS A 148 -0.99 -9.35 -2.33
C CYS A 148 -0.96 -8.01 -1.59
N LEU A 149 -0.48 -6.96 -2.24
CA LEU A 149 -0.37 -5.61 -1.69
C LEU A 149 -1.28 -4.67 -2.46
N ILE A 150 -2.20 -4.02 -1.76
CA ILE A 150 -3.09 -3.03 -2.34
C ILE A 150 -2.87 -1.68 -1.62
N ASP A 151 -2.30 -0.72 -2.31
CA ASP A 151 -2.16 0.64 -1.80
C ASP A 151 -3.35 1.52 -2.19
N ASP A 152 -3.60 2.57 -1.42
CA ASP A 152 -4.69 3.52 -1.64
C ASP A 152 -6.04 2.84 -1.95
N ALA A 153 -6.41 1.82 -1.16
CA ALA A 153 -7.60 1.01 -1.37
C ALA A 153 -8.89 1.83 -1.46
N GLN A 154 -8.96 3.03 -0.83
CA GLN A 154 -10.09 3.94 -0.94
C GLN A 154 -10.42 4.38 -2.38
N TRP A 155 -9.47 4.26 -3.30
CA TRP A 155 -9.65 4.59 -4.72
C TRP A 155 -9.77 3.37 -5.63
N LEU A 156 -10.01 2.21 -5.06
CA LEU A 156 -10.38 1.04 -5.86
C LEU A 156 -11.76 1.25 -6.48
N ASP A 157 -11.94 0.77 -7.71
CA ASP A 157 -13.25 0.63 -8.28
C ASP A 157 -14.13 -0.31 -7.44
N ARG A 158 -15.44 -0.04 -7.44
CA ARG A 158 -16.41 -0.76 -6.61
C ARG A 158 -16.41 -2.27 -6.85
N SER A 159 -16.21 -2.70 -8.09
CA SER A 159 -16.22 -4.12 -8.45
C SER A 159 -15.00 -4.84 -7.89
N SER A 160 -13.82 -4.25 -8.02
CA SER A 160 -12.58 -4.76 -7.41
C SER A 160 -12.68 -4.83 -5.89
N ALA A 161 -13.15 -3.77 -5.23
CA ALA A 161 -13.32 -3.74 -3.79
C ALA A 161 -14.27 -4.85 -3.28
N GLN A 162 -15.38 -5.09 -3.99
CA GLN A 162 -16.33 -6.16 -3.65
C GLN A 162 -15.73 -7.56 -3.81
N VAL A 163 -14.99 -7.81 -4.89
CA VAL A 163 -14.31 -9.10 -5.12
C VAL A 163 -13.23 -9.33 -4.07
N LEU A 164 -12.39 -8.33 -3.80
CA LEU A 164 -11.34 -8.43 -2.77
C LEU A 164 -11.93 -8.68 -1.38
N ALA A 165 -13.02 -8.02 -1.02
CA ALA A 165 -13.72 -8.26 0.23
C ALA A 165 -14.33 -9.67 0.32
N PHE A 166 -14.83 -10.21 -0.79
CA PHE A 166 -15.31 -11.60 -0.85
C PHE A 166 -14.16 -12.58 -0.63
N VAL A 167 -13.03 -12.38 -1.32
CA VAL A 167 -11.82 -13.21 -1.20
C VAL A 167 -11.28 -13.12 0.23
N ALA A 168 -11.11 -11.91 0.77
CA ALA A 168 -10.59 -11.66 2.11
C ALA A 168 -11.32 -12.45 3.21
N ARG A 169 -12.65 -12.60 3.09
CA ARG A 169 -13.47 -13.35 4.06
C ARG A 169 -13.41 -14.88 3.89
N ARG A 170 -12.75 -15.39 2.85
CA ARG A 170 -12.72 -16.82 2.49
C ARG A 170 -11.33 -17.42 2.48
N LEU A 171 -10.30 -16.59 2.49
CA LEU A 171 -8.93 -17.06 2.66
C LEU A 171 -8.75 -17.71 4.03
N GLN A 172 -8.19 -18.94 4.06
CA GLN A 172 -7.93 -19.71 5.26
C GLN A 172 -6.54 -20.39 5.26
N ALA A 173 -6.33 -21.35 4.38
CA ALA A 173 -5.14 -22.22 4.36
C ALA A 173 -4.46 -22.27 2.98
N GLU A 174 -4.54 -21.19 2.21
CA GLU A 174 -4.01 -21.09 0.86
C GLU A 174 -2.61 -20.46 0.79
N SER A 175 -1.98 -20.13 1.93
CA SER A 175 -0.70 -19.42 1.99
C SER A 175 -0.72 -18.04 1.30
N VAL A 176 -1.84 -17.34 1.37
CA VAL A 176 -2.03 -16.01 0.77
C VAL A 176 -2.10 -14.94 1.87
N VAL A 177 -1.27 -13.92 1.74
CA VAL A 177 -1.35 -12.70 2.55
C VAL A 177 -1.95 -11.58 1.72
N LEU A 178 -3.04 -10.97 2.19
CA LEU A 178 -3.69 -9.82 1.57
C LEU A 178 -3.55 -8.60 2.48
N LEU A 179 -2.71 -7.64 2.09
CA LEU A 179 -2.52 -6.38 2.80
C LEU A 179 -3.14 -5.24 1.99
N LEU A 180 -4.06 -4.50 2.62
CA LEU A 180 -4.69 -3.34 2.02
C LEU A 180 -4.34 -2.09 2.83
N ALA A 181 -3.98 -1.00 2.19
CA ALA A 181 -3.79 0.29 2.84
C ALA A 181 -4.97 1.21 2.51
N GLU A 182 -5.67 1.67 3.54
CA GLU A 182 -6.83 2.54 3.43
C GLU A 182 -6.65 3.82 4.26
N ARG A 183 -7.14 4.93 3.77
CA ARG A 183 -7.17 6.19 4.52
C ARG A 183 -8.23 6.13 5.63
N GLU A 184 -7.99 6.84 6.72
CA GLU A 184 -8.94 7.00 7.80
C GLU A 184 -9.51 8.44 7.76
N PRO A 185 -10.84 8.61 7.92
CA PRO A 185 -11.87 7.58 8.13
C PRO A 185 -12.02 6.67 6.91
N GLY A 186 -12.24 5.35 7.14
CA GLY A 186 -12.41 4.35 6.08
C GLY A 186 -13.62 4.69 5.20
N GLU A 187 -13.41 4.80 3.90
CA GLU A 187 -14.45 5.13 2.92
C GLU A 187 -15.07 3.90 2.26
N LEU A 188 -14.42 2.74 2.39
CA LEU A 188 -14.88 1.50 1.78
C LEU A 188 -15.68 0.62 2.76
N ASP A 189 -17.00 0.70 2.69
CA ASP A 189 -17.90 -0.20 3.44
C ASP A 189 -17.59 -1.68 3.20
N GLN A 190 -17.07 -2.04 2.03
CA GLN A 190 -16.74 -3.42 1.64
C GLN A 190 -15.65 -4.03 2.54
N LEU A 191 -14.72 -3.22 3.03
CA LEU A 191 -13.62 -3.64 3.91
C LEU A 191 -14.00 -3.61 5.40
N ALA A 192 -15.23 -3.22 5.73
CA ALA A 192 -15.71 -3.22 7.10
C ALA A 192 -15.69 -4.63 7.70
N GLY A 193 -15.24 -4.74 8.96
CA GLY A 193 -15.15 -6.01 9.67
C GLY A 193 -13.99 -6.92 9.29
N LEU A 194 -13.12 -6.53 8.37
CA LEU A 194 -11.85 -7.21 8.16
C LEU A 194 -10.86 -6.84 9.29
N PRO A 195 -9.92 -7.76 9.63
CA PRO A 195 -8.86 -7.45 10.59
C PRO A 195 -8.10 -6.19 10.17
N ASP A 196 -7.91 -5.26 11.10
CA ASP A 196 -7.23 -4.00 10.83
C ASP A 196 -5.99 -3.79 11.69
N LEU A 197 -5.08 -2.98 11.18
CA LEU A 197 -3.88 -2.50 11.84
C LEU A 197 -3.91 -0.96 11.82
N PRO A 198 -4.34 -0.34 12.93
CA PRO A 198 -4.35 1.12 13.01
C PRO A 198 -2.94 1.68 13.09
N LEU A 199 -2.70 2.75 12.34
CA LEU A 199 -1.44 3.47 12.33
C LEU A 199 -1.61 4.84 13.01
N PRO A 200 -1.29 4.96 14.30
CA PRO A 200 -1.26 6.26 14.97
C PRO A 200 -0.06 7.09 14.52
N GLY A 201 -0.02 8.36 14.91
CA GLY A 201 1.19 9.18 14.79
C GLY A 201 2.41 8.52 15.43
N LEU A 202 3.60 8.92 15.01
CA LEU A 202 4.84 8.46 15.64
C LEU A 202 4.88 8.94 17.10
N PRO A 203 5.44 8.13 18.02
CA PRO A 203 5.76 8.59 19.37
C PRO A 203 6.69 9.80 19.35
N ASP A 204 6.62 10.65 20.37
CA ASP A 204 7.32 11.93 20.44
C ASP A 204 8.85 11.80 20.26
N ASP A 205 9.45 10.77 20.81
CA ASP A 205 10.88 10.47 20.67
C ASP A 205 11.25 10.19 19.22
N ARG A 206 10.45 9.39 18.52
CA ARG A 206 10.65 9.03 17.12
C ARG A 206 10.30 10.18 16.18
N ALA A 207 9.30 10.98 16.52
CA ALA A 207 8.95 12.18 15.77
C ALA A 207 10.11 13.19 15.81
N ARG A 208 10.77 13.38 16.99
CA ARG A 208 11.95 14.23 17.11
C ARG A 208 13.14 13.69 16.32
N GLU A 209 13.41 12.39 16.39
CA GLU A 209 14.47 11.75 15.59
C GLU A 209 14.26 11.95 14.09
N LEU A 210 13.03 11.71 13.60
CA LEU A 210 12.70 11.87 12.19
C LEU A 210 12.86 13.33 11.75
N LEU A 211 12.32 14.28 12.54
CA LEU A 211 12.45 15.71 12.27
C LEU A 211 13.91 16.13 12.22
N ALA A 212 14.74 15.69 13.18
CA ALA A 212 16.16 16.00 13.21
C ALA A 212 16.91 15.42 11.98
N SER A 213 16.49 14.26 11.48
CA SER A 213 17.08 13.66 10.27
C SER A 213 16.67 14.37 8.97
N ALA A 214 15.52 15.06 8.98
CA ALA A 214 14.98 15.76 7.81
C ALA A 214 15.59 17.16 7.62
N ILE A 215 16.26 17.71 8.64
CA ILE A 215 16.79 19.07 8.62
C ILE A 215 18.32 19.03 8.59
N SER A 216 18.92 19.68 7.58
CA SER A 216 20.35 19.86 7.48
C SER A 216 20.72 21.29 7.94
N GLY A 217 20.81 21.52 9.25
CA GLY A 217 21.15 22.84 9.78
C GLY A 217 20.63 23.10 11.19
N PRO A 218 20.89 24.31 11.75
CA PRO A 218 20.39 24.66 13.07
C PRO A 218 18.87 24.79 13.09
N LEU A 219 18.25 24.22 14.12
CA LEU A 219 16.81 24.28 14.36
C LEU A 219 16.58 24.88 15.74
N ASP A 220 15.90 26.01 15.80
CA ASP A 220 15.49 26.66 17.04
C ASP A 220 14.50 25.77 17.80
N ASP A 221 14.64 25.69 19.12
CA ASP A 221 13.81 24.82 19.95
C ASP A 221 12.31 25.13 19.87
N ARG A 222 11.92 26.42 19.79
CA ARG A 222 10.53 26.83 19.69
C ARG A 222 9.94 26.46 18.33
N VAL A 223 10.75 26.57 17.28
CA VAL A 223 10.34 26.16 15.91
C VAL A 223 10.18 24.66 15.86
N ARG A 224 11.12 23.91 16.45
CA ARG A 224 11.02 22.44 16.58
C ARG A 224 9.73 22.02 17.28
N ASP A 225 9.48 22.58 18.47
CA ASP A 225 8.32 22.20 19.27
C ASP A 225 7.00 22.55 18.57
N ARG A 226 6.98 23.62 17.81
CA ARG A 226 5.84 23.99 16.97
C ARG A 226 5.61 23.00 15.84
N ILE A 227 6.66 22.61 15.11
CA ILE A 227 6.56 21.61 14.02
C ILE A 227 6.07 20.28 14.59
N LEU A 228 6.60 19.83 15.72
CA LEU A 228 6.16 18.58 16.37
C LEU A 228 4.69 18.63 16.77
N ALA A 229 4.24 19.75 17.34
CA ALA A 229 2.83 19.93 17.73
C ALA A 229 1.88 19.96 16.52
N GLU A 230 2.30 20.59 15.42
CA GLU A 230 1.51 20.68 14.18
C GLU A 230 1.46 19.35 13.43
N ALA A 231 2.59 18.64 13.34
CA ALA A 231 2.70 17.35 12.66
C ALA A 231 1.97 16.21 13.38
N ARG A 232 1.74 16.30 14.71
CA ARG A 232 1.10 15.26 15.53
C ARG A 232 1.66 13.86 15.31
N GLY A 233 2.96 13.75 15.09
CA GLY A 233 3.61 12.48 14.79
C GLY A 233 3.40 11.94 13.36
N ASN A 234 2.77 12.73 12.45
CA ASN A 234 2.65 12.32 11.05
C ASN A 234 4.02 12.43 10.33
N PRO A 235 4.57 11.29 9.84
CA PRO A 235 5.91 11.28 9.25
C PRO A 235 6.08 12.23 8.06
N LEU A 236 5.09 12.30 7.18
CA LEU A 236 5.18 13.15 6.00
C LEU A 236 5.15 14.63 6.40
N ALA A 237 4.30 15.02 7.34
CA ALA A 237 4.27 16.38 7.87
C ALA A 237 5.60 16.77 8.54
N LEU A 238 6.23 15.85 9.28
CA LEU A 238 7.55 16.07 9.90
C LEU A 238 8.67 16.31 8.87
N ILE A 239 8.53 15.76 7.67
CA ILE A 239 9.50 15.93 6.57
C ILE A 239 9.19 17.18 5.75
N GLU A 240 7.93 17.46 5.46
CA GLU A 240 7.52 18.54 4.53
C GLU A 240 7.44 19.92 5.22
N LEU A 241 6.91 20.01 6.46
CA LEU A 241 6.78 21.29 7.16
C LEU A 241 8.11 22.07 7.28
N PRO A 242 9.25 21.44 7.62
CA PRO A 242 10.52 22.15 7.65
C PRO A 242 10.95 22.69 6.28
N GLN A 243 10.65 21.99 5.20
CA GLN A 243 11.06 22.38 3.84
C GLN A 243 10.32 23.63 3.35
N GLU A 244 9.13 23.90 3.89
CA GLU A 244 8.36 25.11 3.58
C GLU A 244 8.90 26.36 4.31
N LEU A 245 9.78 26.19 5.29
CA LEU A 245 10.33 27.28 6.09
C LEU A 245 11.71 27.71 5.56
N PRO A 246 11.96 29.03 5.36
CA PRO A 246 13.30 29.50 5.05
C PRO A 246 14.31 29.13 6.15
N PRO A 247 15.58 28.83 5.82
CA PRO A 247 16.60 28.45 6.81
C PRO A 247 16.76 29.46 7.97
N ALA A 248 16.61 30.76 7.70
CA ALA A 248 16.64 31.80 8.71
C ALA A 248 15.50 31.68 9.73
N LYS A 249 14.32 31.21 9.33
CA LYS A 249 13.20 30.97 10.22
C LYS A 249 13.36 29.68 11.04
N LEU A 250 13.94 28.65 10.44
CA LEU A 250 14.29 27.42 11.17
C LEU A 250 15.31 27.70 12.28
N ALA A 251 16.28 28.59 12.04
CA ALA A 251 17.29 29.00 13.01
C ALA A 251 16.81 30.05 14.05
N GLY A 252 15.49 30.36 14.11
CA GLY A 252 14.97 31.34 15.09
C GLY A 252 15.14 32.80 14.70
N GLY A 253 15.40 33.12 13.42
CA GLY A 253 15.56 34.50 12.92
C GLY A 253 14.32 35.36 13.08
N PHE A 254 14.54 36.67 13.35
CA PHE A 254 13.53 37.68 13.71
C PHE A 254 12.33 37.70 12.74
N GLY A 255 11.11 37.57 13.29
CA GLY A 255 9.85 37.81 12.63
C GLY A 255 9.03 36.57 12.37
N LEU A 256 8.53 35.90 13.42
CA LEU A 256 7.31 35.14 13.32
C LEU A 256 6.15 36.16 13.34
N PRO A 257 5.47 36.44 12.20
CA PRO A 257 4.15 37.09 12.27
C PRO A 257 3.27 36.19 13.12
N GLY A 258 2.44 36.80 13.98
CA GLY A 258 1.55 36.09 14.88
C GLY A 258 0.86 34.93 14.21
N ALA A 259 0.79 33.83 14.91
CA ALA A 259 0.27 32.54 14.50
C ALA A 259 -1.05 32.70 13.72
N ARG A 260 -0.99 32.56 12.40
CA ARG A 260 -2.14 32.04 11.66
C ARG A 260 -1.98 30.53 11.68
N PRO A 261 -2.95 29.78 12.21
CA PRO A 261 -3.00 28.35 12.01
C PRO A 261 -2.92 28.10 10.50
N LEU A 262 -2.15 27.11 10.08
CA LEU A 262 -2.14 26.61 8.71
C LEU A 262 -3.15 25.44 8.57
N PRO A 263 -4.47 25.65 8.79
CA PRO A 263 -5.47 24.63 8.50
C PRO A 263 -5.61 24.58 6.97
N GLY A 264 -5.41 23.44 6.37
CA GLY A 264 -5.67 23.19 4.96
C GLY A 264 -4.44 23.08 4.04
N ARG A 265 -3.20 23.35 4.49
CA ARG A 265 -2.01 23.19 3.63
C ARG A 265 -1.54 21.74 3.53
N ILE A 266 -1.67 20.99 4.60
CA ILE A 266 -1.36 19.53 4.59
C ILE A 266 -2.31 18.83 3.63
N GLU A 267 -3.62 19.13 3.66
CA GLU A 267 -4.58 18.56 2.71
C GLU A 267 -4.30 18.97 1.25
N ALA A 268 -3.82 20.19 1.01
CA ALA A 268 -3.48 20.66 -0.34
C ALA A 268 -2.20 19.99 -0.90
N SER A 269 -1.24 19.62 -0.05
CA SER A 269 -0.05 18.84 -0.43
C SER A 269 -0.42 17.40 -0.80
N PHE A 270 -1.37 16.81 -0.08
CA PHE A 270 -1.88 15.47 -0.34
C PHE A 270 -2.72 15.35 -1.63
N ARG A 271 -3.34 16.44 -2.09
CA ARG A 271 -4.13 16.42 -3.34
C ARG A 271 -3.30 16.56 -4.61
N ARG A 272 -2.01 16.84 -4.51
CA ARG A 272 -1.11 17.04 -5.67
C ARG A 272 -0.26 15.83 -6.04
N ARG A 273 -0.46 14.71 -5.38
CA ARG A 273 0.17 13.42 -5.69
C ARG A 273 -0.89 12.36 -5.97
#